data_562dcf4166fd8fd4cdd230259b4ec915
#
_entry.id   562dcf4166fd8fd4cdd230259b4ec915
#
_cell.length_a   1.000
_cell.length_b   1.000
_cell.length_c   1.000
_cell.angle_alpha   90.00
_cell.angle_beta   90.00
_cell.angle_gamma   90.00
#
_symmetry.space_group_name_H-M   'P 1'
#
loop_
_entity.id
_entity.type
_entity.pdbx_description
1 polymer ?
#
loop_
_entity_poly.entity_id
_entity_poly.type
_entity_poly.pdbx_seq_one_letter_code
_entity_poly.pdbx_strand_id
1 'polypeptide(L)'
;MIAQADNKQLYDRLVTGDLIAFLKEELAIDARYDLVVAADVFVYVNDLAPALAATARIMAPGGILAFTVETHAGEGVTLLPTLRYAHGTAYVRRALAGAGLTTVSLARAAVRSEKGVPVDSLVVTASTAAPAPITSGK
;
A
#
# COMPACT_ATOMS: atom_id res chain seq x y z
N MET A 1 12.10 -10.84 -8.45
CA MET A 1 11.14 -10.97 -7.33
C MET A 1 9.92 -11.78 -7.72
N ILE A 2 9.23 -11.40 -8.78
CA ILE A 2 8.07 -12.17 -9.23
C ILE A 2 8.45 -13.60 -9.61
N ALA A 3 9.57 -13.77 -10.30
CA ALA A 3 10.01 -15.12 -10.70
C ALA A 3 10.28 -16.01 -9.49
N GLN A 4 10.86 -15.46 -8.42
CA GLN A 4 11.10 -16.24 -7.21
C GLN A 4 9.79 -16.63 -6.52
N ALA A 5 8.85 -15.70 -6.45
CA ALA A 5 7.55 -15.98 -5.85
C ALA A 5 6.82 -17.07 -6.64
N ASP A 6 6.88 -17.00 -7.97
CA ASP A 6 6.28 -18.00 -8.83
C ASP A 6 6.89 -19.37 -8.61
N ASN A 7 8.23 -19.43 -8.53
CA ASN A 7 8.92 -20.69 -8.29
C ASN A 7 8.54 -21.33 -6.96
N LYS A 8 8.19 -20.52 -5.97
CA LYS A 8 7.75 -20.99 -4.66
C LYS A 8 6.27 -21.34 -4.62
N GLN A 9 5.53 -20.97 -5.66
CA GLN A 9 4.10 -21.23 -5.75
C GLN A 9 3.33 -20.69 -4.54
N LEU A 10 3.74 -19.52 -4.06
CA LEU A 10 3.13 -18.90 -2.89
C LEU A 10 1.94 -18.02 -3.20
N TYR A 11 1.68 -17.75 -4.47
CA TYR A 11 0.65 -16.80 -4.89
C TYR A 11 -0.26 -17.45 -5.92
N ASP A 12 -1.55 -17.14 -5.84
CA ASP A 12 -2.52 -17.61 -6.81
C ASP A 12 -2.31 -16.96 -8.17
N ARG A 13 -1.77 -15.74 -8.18
CA ARG A 13 -1.63 -14.98 -9.40
C ARG A 13 -0.46 -13.99 -9.28
N LEU A 14 0.40 -13.98 -10.29
CA LEU A 14 1.50 -13.04 -10.38
C LEU A 14 1.40 -12.29 -11.70
N VAL A 15 1.55 -10.97 -11.66
CA VAL A 15 1.46 -10.12 -12.84
C VAL A 15 2.63 -9.14 -12.83
N THR A 16 3.21 -8.88 -14.02
CA THR A 16 4.22 -7.85 -14.19
C THR A 16 3.60 -6.68 -14.93
N GLY A 17 4.18 -5.49 -14.74
CA GLY A 17 3.75 -4.31 -15.46
C GLY A 17 3.52 -3.12 -14.56
N ASP A 18 2.85 -2.11 -15.11
CA ASP A 18 2.53 -0.90 -14.39
C ASP A 18 1.51 -1.18 -13.28
N LEU A 19 1.78 -0.67 -12.08
CA LEU A 19 0.93 -0.91 -10.92
C LEU A 19 -0.51 -0.43 -11.15
N ILE A 20 -0.68 0.78 -11.67
CA ILE A 20 -2.03 1.32 -11.87
C ILE A 20 -2.78 0.51 -12.92
N ALA A 21 -2.10 0.13 -14.00
CA ALA A 21 -2.73 -0.69 -15.04
C ALA A 21 -3.13 -2.05 -14.48
N PHE A 22 -2.27 -2.67 -13.66
CA PHE A 22 -2.59 -3.93 -13.02
C PHE A 22 -3.83 -3.81 -12.13
N LEU A 23 -3.89 -2.76 -11.31
CA LEU A 23 -5.03 -2.56 -10.40
C LEU A 23 -6.34 -2.35 -11.19
N LYS A 24 -6.27 -1.64 -12.31
CA LYS A 24 -7.44 -1.45 -13.16
C LYS A 24 -7.91 -2.76 -13.78
N GLU A 25 -6.96 -3.62 -14.18
CA GLU A 25 -7.30 -4.93 -14.73
C GLU A 25 -7.96 -5.81 -13.67
N GLU A 26 -7.46 -5.78 -12.44
CA GLU A 26 -8.07 -6.54 -11.35
C GLU A 26 -9.47 -6.05 -11.05
N LEU A 27 -9.69 -4.75 -11.10
CA LEU A 27 -11.03 -4.20 -10.91
C LEU A 27 -11.96 -4.63 -12.03
N ALA A 28 -11.48 -4.67 -13.27
CA ALA A 28 -12.28 -5.07 -14.43
C ALA A 28 -12.76 -6.51 -14.35
N ILE A 29 -12.01 -7.39 -13.70
CA ILE A 29 -12.41 -8.78 -13.50
C ILE A 29 -13.12 -8.98 -12.15
N ASP A 30 -13.48 -7.87 -11.49
CA ASP A 30 -14.20 -7.87 -10.23
C ASP A 30 -13.47 -8.59 -9.09
N ALA A 31 -12.13 -8.53 -9.10
CA ALA A 31 -11.32 -9.10 -8.04
C ALA A 31 -11.56 -8.36 -6.73
N ARG A 32 -11.63 -9.10 -5.64
CA ARG A 32 -11.74 -8.54 -4.29
C ARG A 32 -10.84 -9.32 -3.35
N TYR A 33 -9.99 -8.61 -2.63
CA TYR A 33 -8.98 -9.22 -1.80
C TYR A 33 -9.18 -8.83 -0.34
N ASP A 34 -9.04 -9.80 0.55
CA ASP A 34 -9.09 -9.56 1.99
C ASP A 34 -7.80 -8.97 2.52
N LEU A 35 -6.68 -9.23 1.83
CA LEU A 35 -5.37 -8.73 2.23
C LEU A 35 -4.58 -8.35 0.98
N VAL A 36 -4.09 -7.12 0.99
CA VAL A 36 -3.17 -6.63 -0.03
C VAL A 36 -1.89 -6.20 0.66
N VAL A 37 -0.75 -6.65 0.16
CA VAL A 37 0.55 -6.30 0.70
C VAL A 37 1.40 -5.65 -0.39
N ALA A 38 1.98 -4.50 -0.08
CA ALA A 38 2.82 -3.77 -1.02
C ALA A 38 4.13 -3.37 -0.33
N ALA A 39 4.97 -4.36 -0.10
CA ALA A 39 6.28 -4.13 0.50
C ALA A 39 7.24 -3.65 -0.58
N ASP A 40 7.89 -2.51 -0.34
CA ASP A 40 8.91 -1.96 -1.22
C ASP A 40 8.40 -1.66 -2.63
N VAL A 41 7.13 -1.29 -2.74
CA VAL A 41 6.49 -0.98 -4.03
C VAL A 41 6.17 0.51 -4.13
N PHE A 42 5.53 1.07 -3.12
CA PHE A 42 5.06 2.45 -3.15
C PHE A 42 6.20 3.47 -3.06
N VAL A 43 7.39 3.03 -2.70
CA VAL A 43 8.59 3.90 -2.69
C VAL A 43 8.94 4.42 -4.09
N TYR A 44 8.42 3.80 -5.12
CA TYR A 44 8.65 4.24 -6.50
C TYR A 44 7.50 5.10 -7.03
N VAL A 45 6.53 5.42 -6.19
CA VAL A 45 5.33 6.17 -6.57
C VAL A 45 5.37 7.54 -5.92
N ASN A 46 5.35 8.59 -6.73
CA ASN A 46 5.36 9.97 -6.23
C ASN A 46 4.04 10.29 -5.55
N ASP A 47 2.95 10.20 -6.27
CA ASP A 47 1.62 10.50 -5.75
C ASP A 47 0.90 9.21 -5.39
N LEU A 48 0.70 8.98 -4.10
CA LEU A 48 0.05 7.76 -3.61
C LEU A 48 -1.47 7.76 -3.82
N ALA A 49 -2.09 8.91 -4.06
CA ALA A 49 -3.54 8.99 -4.09
C ALA A 49 -4.16 8.07 -5.16
N PRO A 50 -3.71 8.09 -6.43
CA PRO A 50 -4.29 7.18 -7.42
C PRO A 50 -4.05 5.71 -7.10
N ALA A 51 -2.85 5.38 -6.58
CA ALA A 51 -2.53 3.99 -6.26
C ALA A 51 -3.38 3.48 -5.10
N LEU A 52 -3.55 4.30 -4.07
CA LEU A 52 -4.38 3.90 -2.91
C LEU A 52 -5.86 3.82 -3.28
N ALA A 53 -6.35 4.75 -4.10
CA ALA A 53 -7.73 4.71 -4.54
C ALA A 53 -8.01 3.45 -5.36
N ALA A 54 -7.11 3.11 -6.28
CA ALA A 54 -7.27 1.91 -7.10
C ALA A 54 -7.17 0.63 -6.25
N THR A 55 -6.25 0.62 -5.27
CA THR A 55 -6.10 -0.51 -4.36
C THR A 55 -7.37 -0.71 -3.53
N ALA A 56 -7.94 0.38 -3.01
CA ALA A 56 -9.15 0.28 -2.19
C ALA A 56 -10.30 -0.38 -2.98
N ARG A 57 -10.36 -0.15 -4.29
CA ARG A 57 -11.43 -0.71 -5.13
C ARG A 57 -11.35 -2.21 -5.31
N ILE A 58 -10.17 -2.80 -5.18
CA ILE A 58 -9.99 -4.25 -5.30
C ILE A 58 -9.96 -4.94 -3.93
N MET A 59 -10.21 -4.22 -2.86
CA MET A 59 -10.25 -4.78 -1.51
C MET A 59 -11.68 -5.12 -1.13
N ALA A 60 -11.82 -6.27 -0.48
CA ALA A 60 -13.12 -6.67 0.07
C ALA A 60 -13.52 -5.74 1.23
N PRO A 61 -14.82 -5.62 1.54
CA PRO A 61 -15.23 -4.87 2.74
C PRO A 61 -14.52 -5.44 3.98
N GLY A 62 -13.93 -4.56 4.77
CA GLY A 62 -13.14 -4.96 5.93
C GLY A 62 -11.77 -5.52 5.60
N GLY A 63 -11.36 -5.46 4.33
CA GLY A 63 -10.05 -5.93 3.93
C GLY A 63 -8.93 -5.07 4.48
N ILE A 64 -7.72 -5.63 4.50
CA ILE A 64 -6.53 -4.98 5.05
C ILE A 64 -5.52 -4.73 3.94
N LEU A 65 -4.97 -3.52 3.92
CA LEU A 65 -3.82 -3.16 3.12
C LEU A 65 -2.63 -2.96 4.05
N ALA A 66 -1.52 -3.64 3.78
CA ALA A 66 -0.27 -3.43 4.51
C ALA A 66 0.80 -3.00 3.51
N PHE A 67 1.49 -1.90 3.78
CA PHE A 67 2.53 -1.45 2.87
C PHE A 67 3.64 -0.73 3.63
N THR A 68 4.77 -0.57 2.94
CA THR A 68 5.90 0.20 3.45
C THR A 68 6.21 1.34 2.50
N VAL A 69 6.63 2.47 3.06
CA VAL A 69 7.19 3.60 2.32
C VAL A 69 8.39 4.12 3.09
N GLU A 70 9.33 4.76 2.39
CA GLU A 70 10.38 5.52 3.09
C GLU A 70 9.77 6.85 3.50
N THR A 71 10.29 7.42 4.60
CA THR A 71 9.73 8.64 5.15
C THR A 71 10.80 9.68 5.41
N HIS A 72 10.37 10.90 5.64
CA HIS A 72 11.22 12.02 6.00
C HIS A 72 10.49 12.91 7.01
N ALA A 73 11.23 13.81 7.64
CA ALA A 73 10.66 14.64 8.70
C ALA A 73 9.75 15.75 8.17
N GLY A 74 9.83 16.07 6.88
CA GLY A 74 9.04 17.14 6.29
C GLY A 74 7.64 16.68 5.88
N GLU A 75 6.91 17.60 5.26
CA GLU A 75 5.60 17.29 4.72
C GLU A 75 5.71 16.89 3.27
N GLY A 76 4.68 16.19 2.80
CA GLY A 76 4.58 15.82 1.40
C GLY A 76 5.54 14.73 0.98
N VAL A 77 5.96 14.79 -0.27
CA VAL A 77 6.75 13.74 -0.91
C VAL A 77 8.06 14.34 -1.40
N THR A 78 9.14 13.61 -1.19
CA THR A 78 10.48 14.02 -1.62
C THR A 78 11.14 12.89 -2.39
N LEU A 79 11.76 13.20 -3.53
CA LEU A 79 12.57 12.23 -4.25
C LEU A 79 13.96 12.20 -3.64
N LEU A 80 14.38 11.03 -3.19
CA LEU A 80 15.69 10.83 -2.57
C LEU A 80 16.78 10.61 -3.63
N PRO A 81 18.05 10.81 -3.26
CA PRO A 81 19.16 10.51 -4.20
C PRO A 81 19.17 9.05 -4.69
N THR A 82 18.55 8.15 -3.94
CA THR A 82 18.42 6.74 -4.31
C THR A 82 17.35 6.52 -5.39
N LEU A 83 16.69 7.58 -5.87
CA LEU A 83 15.60 7.55 -6.84
C LEU A 83 14.35 6.88 -6.27
N ARG A 84 14.22 6.84 -4.97
CA ARG A 84 13.04 6.37 -4.25
C ARG A 84 12.38 7.58 -3.62
N TYR A 85 11.05 7.55 -3.52
CA TYR A 85 10.30 8.65 -2.90
C TYR A 85 10.16 8.41 -1.41
N ALA A 86 10.33 9.45 -0.62
CA ALA A 86 10.03 9.43 0.80
C ALA A 86 8.73 10.19 1.03
N HIS A 87 7.81 9.56 1.75
CA HIS A 87 6.47 10.11 1.99
C HIS A 87 6.34 10.49 3.45
N GLY A 88 5.94 11.74 3.70
CA GLY A 88 5.74 12.22 5.06
C GLY A 88 4.54 11.56 5.72
N THR A 89 4.58 11.44 7.04
CA THR A 89 3.52 10.79 7.81
C THR A 89 2.16 11.42 7.58
N ALA A 90 2.07 12.75 7.65
CA ALA A 90 0.80 13.44 7.43
C ALA A 90 0.28 13.25 6.01
N TYR A 91 1.19 13.23 5.03
CA TYR A 91 0.83 12.99 3.65
C TYR A 91 0.20 11.60 3.50
N VAL A 92 0.82 10.57 4.09
CA VAL A 92 0.31 9.20 4.01
C VAL A 92 -1.08 9.12 4.62
N ARG A 93 -1.28 9.73 5.78
CA ARG A 93 -2.60 9.71 6.44
C ARG A 93 -3.67 10.38 5.58
N ARG A 94 -3.34 11.52 4.96
CA ARG A 94 -4.28 12.20 4.09
C ARG A 94 -4.61 11.39 2.84
N ALA A 95 -3.59 10.76 2.25
CA ALA A 95 -3.79 9.94 1.06
C ALA A 95 -4.68 8.73 1.35
N LEU A 96 -4.48 8.10 2.50
CA LEU A 96 -5.33 6.98 2.93
C LEU A 96 -6.77 7.44 3.12
N ALA A 97 -6.97 8.53 3.83
CA ALA A 97 -8.31 9.05 4.07
C ALA A 97 -9.01 9.42 2.77
N GLY A 98 -8.28 10.03 1.83
CA GLY A 98 -8.83 10.39 0.53
C GLY A 98 -9.22 9.18 -0.32
N ALA A 99 -8.60 8.03 -0.08
CA ALA A 99 -8.94 6.78 -0.76
C ALA A 99 -10.06 6.01 -0.06
N GLY A 100 -10.58 6.52 1.06
CA GLY A 100 -11.59 5.82 1.83
C GLY A 100 -11.05 4.72 2.72
N LEU A 101 -9.74 4.77 3.00
CA LEU A 101 -9.08 3.77 3.84
C LEU A 101 -8.87 4.34 5.24
N THR A 102 -9.15 3.52 6.24
CA THR A 102 -8.94 3.89 7.64
C THR A 102 -7.57 3.38 8.09
N THR A 103 -6.74 4.26 8.62
CA THR A 103 -5.44 3.86 9.14
C THR A 103 -5.64 3.00 10.38
N VAL A 104 -5.14 1.77 10.35
CA VAL A 104 -5.18 0.86 11.49
C VAL A 104 -3.91 1.05 12.33
N SER A 105 -2.76 1.06 11.69
CA SER A 105 -1.50 1.35 12.38
C SER A 105 -0.55 2.05 11.43
N LEU A 106 0.31 2.87 12.00
CA LEU A 106 1.35 3.56 11.25
C LEU A 106 2.53 3.69 12.19
N ALA A 107 3.60 2.96 11.92
CA ALA A 107 4.76 2.90 12.78
C ALA A 107 6.02 3.20 11.99
N ARG A 108 6.93 3.97 12.59
CA ARG A 108 8.26 4.19 12.01
C ARG A 108 9.13 2.98 12.32
N ALA A 109 9.89 2.57 11.30
CA ALA A 109 10.79 1.43 11.44
C ALA A 109 11.86 1.54 10.38
N ALA A 110 12.98 0.86 10.60
CA ALA A 110 14.02 0.72 9.58
C ALA A 110 13.86 -0.66 8.96
N VAL A 111 13.12 -0.73 7.84
CA VAL A 111 12.84 -2.00 7.20
C VAL A 111 13.95 -2.43 6.23
N ARG A 112 14.91 -1.55 5.95
CA ARG A 112 16.07 -1.88 5.14
C ARG A 112 17.22 -0.93 5.50
N SER A 113 18.40 -1.25 5.01
CA SER A 113 19.57 -0.39 5.16
C SER A 113 20.12 0.02 3.80
N GLU A 114 20.75 1.18 3.73
CA GLU A 114 21.44 1.68 2.55
C GLU A 114 22.87 1.98 2.97
N LYS A 115 23.83 1.25 2.39
CA LYS A 115 25.25 1.40 2.75
C LYS A 115 25.48 1.28 4.25
N GLY A 116 24.76 0.36 4.89
CA GLY A 116 24.89 0.11 6.33
C GLY A 116 24.14 1.08 7.22
N VAL A 117 23.45 2.07 6.64
CA VAL A 117 22.66 3.04 7.41
C VAL A 117 21.19 2.65 7.35
N PRO A 118 20.50 2.53 8.50
CA PRO A 118 19.07 2.24 8.48
C PRO A 118 18.28 3.32 7.75
N VAL A 119 17.36 2.90 6.89
CA VAL A 119 16.50 3.82 6.15
C VAL A 119 15.23 4.05 6.95
N ASP A 120 14.94 5.33 7.23
CA ASP A 120 13.74 5.70 7.98
C ASP A 120 12.50 5.39 7.13
N SER A 121 11.64 4.55 7.64
CA SER A 121 10.49 4.03 6.89
C SER A 121 9.24 4.03 7.74
N LEU A 122 8.08 3.91 7.07
CA LEU A 122 6.80 3.70 7.73
C LEU A 122 6.28 2.32 7.35
N VAL A 123 5.79 1.60 8.34
CA VAL A 123 5.03 0.37 8.14
C VAL A 123 3.57 0.72 8.44
N VAL A 124 2.72 0.58 7.44
CA VAL A 124 1.34 1.07 7.51
C VAL A 124 0.38 -0.06 7.27
N THR A 125 -0.64 -0.15 8.12
CA THR A 125 -1.80 -0.98 7.83
C THR A 125 -3.05 -0.11 7.81
N ALA A 126 -3.92 -0.40 6.87
CA ALA A 126 -5.16 0.33 6.68
C ALA A 126 -6.26 -0.63 6.28
N SER A 127 -7.50 -0.25 6.49
CA SER A 127 -8.63 -1.11 6.14
C SER A 127 -9.70 -0.35 5.38
N THR A 128 -10.43 -1.09 4.54
CA THR A 128 -11.68 -0.59 3.99
C THR A 128 -12.75 -0.67 5.08
N ALA A 129 -13.82 0.09 4.88
CA ALA A 129 -14.94 0.04 5.82
C ALA A 129 -15.54 -1.37 5.83
N ALA A 130 -15.77 -1.90 7.02
CA ALA A 130 -16.48 -3.16 7.15
C ALA A 130 -17.94 -2.98 6.70
N PRO A 131 -18.59 -4.05 6.21
CA PRO A 131 -20.02 -3.94 5.91
C PRO A 131 -20.81 -3.54 7.17
N ALA A 132 -21.86 -2.77 6.97
CA ALA A 132 -22.68 -2.38 8.09
C ALA A 132 -23.14 -3.63 8.85
N PRO A 133 -23.08 -3.62 10.19
CA PRO A 133 -23.54 -4.81 10.92
C PRO A 133 -25.00 -5.09 10.63
N ILE A 134 -25.31 -6.34 10.46
CA ILE A 134 -26.69 -6.77 10.37
C ILE A 134 -27.19 -6.81 11.81
N THR A 135 -27.85 -5.79 12.16
CA THR A 135 -28.40 -5.80 13.50
C THR A 135 -29.86 -6.06 13.41
N SER A 136 -30.02 -6.46 13.75
CA SER A 136 -30.88 -6.24 13.74
C SER A 136 -31.34 -5.61 14.52
N GLY A 137 -31.20 -5.22 14.22
CA GLY A 137 -31.31 -4.66 14.62
C GLY A 137 -30.97 -4.07 14.85
N LYS A 138 -30.80 -4.16 14.69
CA LYS A 138 -30.43 -3.76 14.84
C LYS A 138 -30.58 -3.37 14.87
#